data_a8d188a31cb137c9df0395200691ed77
#
_entry.id   a8d188a31cb137c9df0395200691ed77
#
_cell.length_a   1.000
_cell.length_b   1.000
_cell.length_c   1.000
_cell.angle_alpha   90.00
_cell.angle_beta   90.00
_cell.angle_gamma   90.00
#
_symmetry.space_group_name_H-M   'P 1'
#
loop_
_entity.id
_entity.type
_entity.pdbx_description
1 polymer ?
#
loop_
_entity_poly.entity_id
_entity_poly.type
_entity_poly.pdbx_seq_one_letter_code
_entity_poly.pdbx_strand_id
1 'polypeptide(L)'
;MSGPSPNPDELYKPITAKTLSERQQQALRTCLSVRFKGVVSHTTALDLFRVERPERLLNDHQLHITVSKRHLRRQQFGPDSPDIAMHQWKDLTAEHAIMLSAGLRVLSPEATWGLLAPGLRIDELTEVAESLIRHGHATEASLEEFLTSQRFPGKAKCRASLALVVTGSDSPKETQLRLCLYSYGLDRFEVNYRVPDILSDQGGDITLDLADCELKIGIEYAGDQHRTEQRQWRRDLQKHRLLESMGWMILQVTQLDLANPINRERLAMRIASARAQRAGHPLMLSTQIPWEMLADRRRHSLR
;
A
#
# COMPACT_ATOMS: atom_id res chain seq x y z
N MET A 1 -1.86 -6.88 -27.16
CA MET A 1 -1.18 -8.19 -27.00
C MET A 1 -0.95 -8.38 -25.53
N SER A 2 -1.81 -9.12 -24.85
CA SER A 2 -1.66 -9.48 -23.44
C SER A 2 -0.48 -10.43 -23.32
N GLY A 3 0.57 -10.02 -22.61
CA GLY A 3 1.67 -10.89 -22.22
C GLY A 3 1.17 -12.08 -21.39
N PRO A 4 1.89 -13.21 -21.38
CA PRO A 4 1.49 -14.37 -20.61
C PRO A 4 1.42 -13.98 -19.11
N SER A 5 0.33 -14.38 -18.44
CA SER A 5 0.22 -14.27 -16.99
C SER A 5 1.45 -14.91 -16.35
N PRO A 6 2.11 -14.26 -15.38
CA PRO A 6 3.27 -14.83 -14.73
C PRO A 6 2.89 -16.17 -14.10
N ASN A 7 3.76 -17.16 -14.25
CA ASN A 7 3.58 -18.48 -13.67
C ASN A 7 3.48 -18.36 -12.14
N PRO A 8 2.44 -18.86 -11.48
CA PRO A 8 2.29 -18.81 -10.03
C PRO A 8 3.53 -19.31 -9.26
N ASP A 9 4.25 -20.30 -9.78
CA ASP A 9 5.45 -20.85 -9.15
C ASP A 9 6.66 -19.91 -9.22
N GLU A 10 6.71 -18.95 -10.15
CA GLU A 10 7.76 -17.94 -10.22
C GLU A 10 7.49 -16.73 -9.33
N LEU A 11 6.22 -16.41 -9.09
CA LEU A 11 5.79 -15.32 -8.19
C LEU A 11 6.07 -15.65 -6.72
N TYR A 12 6.01 -16.92 -6.35
CA TYR A 12 6.18 -17.38 -4.98
C TYR A 12 7.54 -18.05 -4.78
N LYS A 13 8.66 -17.32 -4.98
CA LYS A 13 9.95 -17.75 -4.43
C LYS A 13 9.74 -18.13 -2.97
N PRO A 14 10.33 -19.24 -2.47
CA PRO A 14 9.96 -19.84 -1.20
C PRO A 14 9.91 -18.79 -0.10
N ILE A 15 8.70 -18.39 0.27
CA ILE A 15 8.42 -17.53 1.41
C ILE A 15 8.74 -18.42 2.60
N THR A 16 9.94 -18.29 3.09
CA THR A 16 10.38 -19.02 4.26
C THR A 16 9.62 -18.44 5.46
N ALA A 17 9.17 -19.29 6.36
CA ALA A 17 8.58 -18.88 7.63
C ALA A 17 9.47 -17.90 8.45
N LYS A 18 10.68 -17.61 7.99
CA LYS A 18 11.60 -16.61 8.55
C LYS A 18 11.09 -15.17 8.52
N THR A 19 10.06 -14.84 7.71
CA THR A 19 9.42 -13.51 7.70
C THR A 19 8.43 -13.33 8.85
N LEU A 20 8.02 -14.43 9.51
CA LEU A 20 7.11 -14.39 10.64
C LEU A 20 7.88 -14.20 11.95
N SER A 21 7.28 -13.48 12.90
CA SER A 21 7.78 -13.39 14.26
C SER A 21 7.84 -14.79 14.92
N GLU A 22 8.67 -14.97 15.93
CA GLU A 22 8.78 -16.26 16.65
C GLU A 22 7.42 -16.73 17.20
N ARG A 23 6.59 -15.80 17.71
CA ARG A 23 5.23 -16.12 18.18
C ARG A 23 4.34 -16.64 17.05
N GLN A 24 4.35 -15.98 15.90
CA GLN A 24 3.60 -16.42 14.73
C GLN A 24 4.10 -17.77 14.21
N GLN A 25 5.41 -17.99 14.20
CA GLN A 25 6.00 -19.28 13.82
C GLN A 25 5.56 -20.40 14.77
N GLN A 26 5.57 -20.16 16.09
CA GLN A 26 5.14 -21.14 17.07
C GLN A 26 3.65 -21.43 16.95
N ALA A 27 2.80 -20.42 16.83
CA ALA A 27 1.37 -20.57 16.61
C ALA A 27 1.07 -21.35 15.32
N LEU A 28 1.82 -21.06 14.24
CA LEU A 28 1.71 -21.78 12.97
C LEU A 28 2.08 -23.25 13.10
N ARG A 29 3.15 -23.60 13.82
CA ARG A 29 3.52 -25.01 14.09
C ARG A 29 2.40 -25.72 14.83
N THR A 30 1.79 -25.07 15.82
CA THR A 30 0.64 -25.62 16.56
C THR A 30 -0.53 -25.89 15.62
N CYS A 31 -0.86 -24.95 14.71
CA CYS A 31 -1.90 -25.12 13.71
C CYS A 31 -1.62 -26.31 12.77
N LEU A 32 -0.40 -26.44 12.30
CA LEU A 32 0.01 -27.53 11.40
C LEU A 32 -0.04 -28.89 12.09
N SER A 33 0.36 -28.98 13.39
CA SER A 33 0.37 -30.22 14.14
C SER A 33 -1.04 -30.80 14.34
N VAL A 34 -2.07 -29.96 14.45
CA VAL A 34 -3.48 -30.39 14.60
C VAL A 34 -4.24 -30.49 13.27
N ARG A 35 -3.55 -30.46 12.14
CA ARG A 35 -4.14 -30.50 10.78
C ARG A 35 -5.29 -29.50 10.64
N PHE A 36 -5.04 -28.28 11.02
CA PHE A 36 -6.03 -27.23 11.07
C PHE A 36 -6.66 -26.96 9.68
N LYS A 37 -7.99 -26.80 9.63
CA LYS A 37 -8.75 -26.55 8.38
C LYS A 37 -8.94 -25.08 8.04
N GLY A 38 -8.19 -24.16 8.65
CA GLY A 38 -8.22 -22.73 8.34
C GLY A 38 -7.22 -22.34 7.26
N VAL A 39 -7.27 -21.04 6.93
CA VAL A 39 -6.39 -20.41 5.95
C VAL A 39 -5.72 -19.24 6.63
N VAL A 40 -4.41 -19.11 6.51
CA VAL A 40 -3.65 -17.95 7.02
C VAL A 40 -4.12 -16.70 6.30
N SER A 41 -4.27 -15.59 7.02
CA SER A 41 -4.99 -14.42 6.50
C SER A 41 -4.50 -13.09 7.11
N HIS A 42 -5.12 -11.98 6.71
CA HIS A 42 -4.92 -10.64 7.28
C HIS A 42 -3.42 -10.24 7.30
N THR A 43 -2.95 -9.69 8.43
CA THR A 43 -1.56 -9.23 8.58
C THR A 43 -0.53 -10.33 8.40
N THR A 44 -0.83 -11.54 8.86
CA THR A 44 0.07 -12.68 8.67
C THR A 44 0.23 -13.05 7.20
N ALA A 45 -0.82 -12.92 6.40
CA ALA A 45 -0.73 -13.13 4.95
C ALA A 45 0.10 -12.03 4.28
N LEU A 46 -0.04 -10.75 4.69
CA LEU A 46 0.82 -9.67 4.19
C LEU A 46 2.30 -9.95 4.46
N ASP A 47 2.64 -10.41 5.67
CA ASP A 47 4.03 -10.78 5.99
C ASP A 47 4.56 -11.90 5.10
N LEU A 48 3.74 -12.92 4.85
CA LEU A 48 4.09 -14.02 3.97
C LEU A 48 4.30 -13.56 2.53
N PHE A 49 3.53 -12.57 2.07
CA PHE A 49 3.71 -11.92 0.77
C PHE A 49 4.84 -10.87 0.75
N ARG A 50 5.44 -10.57 1.91
CA ARG A 50 6.42 -9.48 2.07
C ARG A 50 5.86 -8.12 1.67
N VAL A 51 4.58 -7.93 1.90
CA VAL A 51 3.86 -6.68 1.67
C VAL A 51 3.85 -5.88 2.97
N GLU A 52 4.14 -4.60 2.87
CA GLU A 52 4.21 -3.70 4.02
C GLU A 52 2.84 -3.57 4.68
N ARG A 53 2.84 -3.59 6.00
CA ARG A 53 1.64 -3.35 6.80
C ARG A 53 1.38 -1.85 6.95
N PRO A 54 0.11 -1.42 6.90
CA PRO A 54 -0.25 -0.09 7.38
C PRO A 54 0.21 0.15 8.82
N GLU A 55 0.59 1.38 9.12
CA GLU A 55 1.21 1.76 10.41
C GLU A 55 0.42 1.29 11.64
N ARG A 56 -0.92 1.36 11.56
CA ARG A 56 -1.83 0.85 12.60
C ARG A 56 -1.64 -0.63 12.92
N LEU A 57 -1.19 -1.43 11.97
CA LEU A 57 -1.06 -2.88 12.08
C LEU A 57 0.38 -3.35 12.37
N LEU A 58 1.33 -2.42 12.56
CA LEU A 58 2.74 -2.79 12.81
C LEU A 58 2.93 -3.57 14.11
N ASN A 59 2.14 -3.28 15.14
CA ASN A 59 2.19 -3.94 16.45
C ASN A 59 1.30 -5.18 16.56
N ASP A 60 0.71 -5.63 15.46
CA ASP A 60 -0.09 -6.86 15.43
C ASP A 60 0.81 -8.07 15.23
N HIS A 61 1.02 -8.84 16.30
CA HIS A 61 1.91 -10.01 16.32
C HIS A 61 1.16 -11.33 16.39
N GLN A 62 -0.18 -11.32 16.28
CA GLN A 62 -0.98 -12.52 16.28
C GLN A 62 -0.88 -13.28 14.94
N LEU A 63 -1.05 -14.60 15.01
CA LEU A 63 -1.30 -15.40 13.81
C LEU A 63 -2.76 -15.27 13.42
N HIS A 64 -3.02 -14.70 12.25
CA HIS A 64 -4.36 -14.52 11.73
C HIS A 64 -4.78 -15.69 10.86
N ILE A 65 -5.94 -16.27 11.18
CA ILE A 65 -6.52 -17.40 10.48
C ILE A 65 -7.99 -17.13 10.16
N THR A 66 -8.39 -17.43 8.94
CA THR A 66 -9.79 -17.36 8.51
C THR A 66 -10.37 -18.75 8.35
N VAL A 67 -11.61 -18.95 8.83
CA VAL A 67 -12.41 -20.16 8.72
C VAL A 67 -13.78 -19.88 8.12
N SER A 68 -14.37 -20.86 7.45
CA SER A 68 -15.75 -20.74 6.93
C SER A 68 -16.81 -20.86 8.02
N LYS A 69 -16.55 -21.67 9.07
CA LYS A 69 -17.51 -21.97 10.13
C LYS A 69 -16.95 -21.66 11.52
N ARG A 70 -17.70 -20.95 12.32
CA ARG A 70 -17.28 -20.44 13.65
C ARG A 70 -16.97 -21.54 14.68
N HIS A 71 -17.66 -22.68 14.60
CA HIS A 71 -17.46 -23.77 15.55
C HIS A 71 -16.07 -24.47 15.44
N LEU A 72 -15.38 -24.31 14.30
CA LEU A 72 -14.03 -24.85 14.13
C LEU A 72 -13.01 -24.23 15.10
N ARG A 73 -13.29 -23.03 15.63
CA ARG A 73 -12.45 -22.37 16.63
C ARG A 73 -12.39 -23.15 17.96
N ARG A 74 -13.57 -23.52 18.49
CA ARG A 74 -13.67 -24.15 19.83
C ARG A 74 -13.13 -25.58 19.88
N GLN A 75 -13.20 -26.28 18.77
CA GLN A 75 -12.79 -27.68 18.70
C GLN A 75 -11.28 -27.90 18.68
N GLN A 76 -10.49 -26.91 18.27
CA GLN A 76 -9.08 -27.08 17.94
C GLN A 76 -8.10 -26.34 18.86
N PHE A 77 -8.48 -25.17 19.41
CA PHE A 77 -7.54 -24.30 20.13
C PHE A 77 -7.96 -23.91 21.54
N GLY A 78 -9.13 -24.35 22.00
CA GLY A 78 -9.70 -23.84 23.26
C GLY A 78 -10.12 -22.36 23.19
N PRO A 79 -10.72 -21.81 24.27
CA PRO A 79 -11.21 -20.43 24.29
C PRO A 79 -10.08 -19.36 24.33
N ASP A 80 -8.88 -19.73 24.77
CA ASP A 80 -7.82 -18.79 25.15
C ASP A 80 -6.48 -19.10 24.47
N SER A 81 -6.41 -18.98 23.16
CA SER A 81 -5.13 -18.96 22.44
C SER A 81 -4.75 -17.52 22.11
N PRO A 82 -4.01 -16.79 22.97
CA PRO A 82 -3.77 -15.35 22.83
C PRO A 82 -2.97 -14.98 21.58
N ASP A 83 -2.24 -15.95 21.03
CA ASP A 83 -1.38 -15.74 19.86
C ASP A 83 -2.09 -16.01 18.52
N ILE A 84 -3.40 -16.36 18.55
CA ILE A 84 -4.17 -16.69 17.34
C ILE A 84 -5.42 -15.82 17.25
N ALA A 85 -5.49 -14.97 16.24
CA ALA A 85 -6.69 -14.21 15.87
C ALA A 85 -7.49 -15.00 14.83
N MET A 86 -8.70 -15.43 15.20
CA MET A 86 -9.57 -16.17 14.31
C MET A 86 -10.67 -15.30 13.71
N HIS A 87 -10.73 -15.31 12.40
CA HIS A 87 -11.73 -14.62 11.61
C HIS A 87 -12.72 -15.61 10.98
N GLN A 88 -13.91 -15.13 10.66
CA GLN A 88 -14.91 -15.92 9.95
C GLN A 88 -15.28 -15.24 8.63
N TRP A 89 -15.18 -16.01 7.54
CA TRP A 89 -15.76 -15.66 6.27
C TRP A 89 -16.61 -16.83 5.77
N LYS A 90 -17.93 -16.64 5.73
CA LYS A 90 -18.90 -17.71 5.43
C LYS A 90 -18.71 -18.28 4.02
N ASP A 91 -18.35 -17.42 3.07
CA ASP A 91 -18.20 -17.76 1.66
C ASP A 91 -16.77 -18.23 1.32
N LEU A 92 -15.91 -18.50 2.32
CA LEU A 92 -14.57 -19.02 2.13
C LEU A 92 -14.62 -20.39 1.45
N THR A 93 -14.03 -20.48 0.26
CA THR A 93 -13.83 -21.72 -0.51
C THR A 93 -12.35 -22.04 -0.71
N ALA A 94 -12.03 -23.16 -1.34
CA ALA A 94 -10.64 -23.51 -1.65
C ALA A 94 -10.01 -22.55 -2.68
N GLU A 95 -10.81 -21.97 -3.57
CA GLU A 95 -10.37 -21.01 -4.60
C GLU A 95 -9.83 -19.69 -4.04
N HIS A 96 -10.26 -19.32 -2.83
CA HIS A 96 -9.78 -18.13 -2.14
C HIS A 96 -8.43 -18.32 -1.46
N ALA A 97 -7.84 -19.51 -1.54
CA ALA A 97 -6.58 -19.82 -0.89
C ALA A 97 -5.56 -20.33 -1.90
N ILE A 98 -4.34 -19.85 -1.76
CA ILE A 98 -3.17 -20.38 -2.46
C ILE A 98 -2.40 -21.32 -1.55
N MET A 99 -1.73 -22.29 -2.14
CA MET A 99 -0.87 -23.23 -1.43
C MET A 99 0.56 -22.73 -1.50
N LEU A 100 1.12 -22.40 -0.35
CA LEU A 100 2.56 -22.12 -0.25
C LEU A 100 3.35 -23.41 0.02
N SER A 101 4.67 -23.32 -0.03
CA SER A 101 5.57 -24.43 0.31
C SER A 101 5.20 -25.05 1.68
N ALA A 102 5.44 -26.34 1.83
CA ALA A 102 5.11 -27.13 3.04
C ALA A 102 3.61 -27.31 3.34
N GLY A 103 2.73 -27.14 2.35
CA GLY A 103 1.29 -27.39 2.53
C GLY A 103 0.55 -26.31 3.31
N LEU A 104 1.14 -25.12 3.45
CA LEU A 104 0.52 -23.98 4.10
C LEU A 104 -0.48 -23.29 3.16
N ARG A 105 -1.75 -23.22 3.57
CA ARG A 105 -2.77 -22.47 2.86
C ARG A 105 -2.84 -21.03 3.36
N VAL A 106 -2.75 -20.10 2.43
CA VAL A 106 -2.84 -18.66 2.70
C VAL A 106 -3.93 -18.07 1.80
N LEU A 107 -4.70 -17.10 2.28
CA LEU A 107 -5.65 -16.39 1.44
C LEU A 107 -4.93 -15.79 0.22
N SER A 108 -5.61 -15.77 -0.92
CA SER A 108 -5.09 -15.05 -2.08
C SER A 108 -4.84 -13.58 -1.73
N PRO A 109 -3.97 -12.87 -2.45
CA PRO A 109 -3.70 -11.46 -2.23
C PRO A 109 -4.98 -10.61 -2.23
N GLU A 110 -5.88 -10.83 -3.18
CA GLU A 110 -7.16 -10.13 -3.31
C GLU A 110 -8.09 -10.41 -2.12
N ALA A 111 -8.19 -11.67 -1.70
CA ALA A 111 -8.98 -12.05 -0.54
C ALA A 111 -8.38 -11.50 0.77
N THR A 112 -7.04 -11.44 0.87
CA THR A 112 -6.33 -10.82 1.99
C THR A 112 -6.68 -9.33 2.09
N TRP A 113 -6.57 -8.59 0.98
CA TRP A 113 -6.97 -7.18 0.92
C TRP A 113 -8.44 -6.98 1.30
N GLY A 114 -9.33 -7.79 0.72
CA GLY A 114 -10.77 -7.71 0.99
C GLY A 114 -11.13 -7.93 2.45
N LEU A 115 -10.50 -8.91 3.11
CA LEU A 115 -10.80 -9.23 4.50
C LEU A 115 -10.14 -8.28 5.52
N LEU A 116 -9.18 -7.47 5.11
CA LEU A 116 -8.63 -6.38 5.92
C LEU A 116 -9.59 -5.17 5.99
N ALA A 117 -10.53 -5.03 5.05
CA ALA A 117 -11.40 -3.87 4.92
C ALA A 117 -12.22 -3.49 6.16
N PRO A 118 -12.77 -4.42 6.98
CA PRO A 118 -13.47 -4.03 8.20
C PRO A 118 -12.59 -3.26 9.20
N GLY A 119 -11.31 -3.62 9.30
CA GLY A 119 -10.35 -3.06 10.27
C GLY A 119 -9.57 -1.85 9.78
N LEU A 120 -9.54 -1.59 8.47
CA LEU A 120 -8.74 -0.52 7.86
C LEU A 120 -9.61 0.64 7.37
N ARG A 121 -8.99 1.83 7.28
CA ARG A 121 -9.53 2.98 6.57
C ARG A 121 -9.34 2.81 5.06
N ILE A 122 -9.99 3.66 4.27
CA ILE A 122 -9.90 3.62 2.80
C ILE A 122 -8.47 3.92 2.32
N ASP A 123 -7.81 4.91 2.93
CA ASP A 123 -6.41 5.24 2.64
C ASP A 123 -5.46 4.07 2.94
N GLU A 124 -5.60 3.44 4.10
CA GLU A 124 -4.81 2.26 4.48
C GLU A 124 -5.06 1.05 3.56
N LEU A 125 -6.30 0.86 3.11
CA LEU A 125 -6.61 -0.18 2.11
C LEU A 125 -6.00 0.13 0.75
N THR A 126 -5.90 1.41 0.37
CA THR A 126 -5.23 1.84 -0.86
C THR A 126 -3.73 1.55 -0.78
N GLU A 127 -3.09 1.82 0.37
CA GLU A 127 -1.70 1.45 0.60
C GLU A 127 -1.45 -0.05 0.42
N VAL A 128 -2.32 -0.89 0.99
CA VAL A 128 -2.22 -2.36 0.85
C VAL A 128 -2.42 -2.78 -0.60
N ALA A 129 -3.41 -2.22 -1.31
CA ALA A 129 -3.67 -2.55 -2.71
C ALA A 129 -2.47 -2.20 -3.59
N GLU A 130 -1.93 -0.99 -3.46
CA GLU A 130 -0.76 -0.53 -4.22
C GLU A 130 0.49 -1.36 -3.87
N SER A 131 0.69 -1.71 -2.59
CA SER A 131 1.78 -2.59 -2.19
C SER A 131 1.66 -3.99 -2.79
N LEU A 132 0.46 -4.57 -2.82
CA LEU A 132 0.22 -5.86 -3.48
C LEU A 132 0.53 -5.80 -4.98
N ILE A 133 0.14 -4.71 -5.65
CA ILE A 133 0.39 -4.49 -7.08
C ILE A 133 1.90 -4.30 -7.32
N ARG A 134 2.56 -3.47 -6.54
CA ARG A 134 4.01 -3.20 -6.63
C ARG A 134 4.84 -4.46 -6.49
N HIS A 135 4.47 -5.35 -5.57
CA HIS A 135 5.14 -6.64 -5.37
C HIS A 135 4.72 -7.72 -6.38
N GLY A 136 3.84 -7.39 -7.33
CA GLY A 136 3.38 -8.32 -8.37
C GLY A 136 2.44 -9.42 -7.89
N HIS A 137 1.83 -9.25 -6.70
CA HIS A 137 0.90 -10.21 -6.13
C HIS A 137 -0.54 -10.03 -6.64
N ALA A 138 -0.90 -8.81 -7.07
CA ALA A 138 -2.21 -8.48 -7.61
C ALA A 138 -2.08 -7.51 -8.77
N THR A 139 -3.17 -7.30 -9.49
CA THR A 139 -3.36 -6.23 -10.47
C THR A 139 -4.65 -5.48 -10.14
N GLU A 140 -4.83 -4.26 -10.66
CA GLU A 140 -6.11 -3.55 -10.52
C GLU A 140 -7.26 -4.41 -11.04
N ALA A 141 -7.06 -5.10 -12.17
CA ALA A 141 -8.06 -5.99 -12.77
C ALA A 141 -8.40 -7.18 -11.85
N SER A 142 -7.41 -7.82 -11.20
CA SER A 142 -7.67 -8.94 -10.30
C SER A 142 -8.40 -8.49 -9.02
N LEU A 143 -8.08 -7.30 -8.50
CA LEU A 143 -8.80 -6.69 -7.37
C LEU A 143 -10.24 -6.35 -7.74
N GLU A 144 -10.49 -5.80 -8.93
CA GLU A 144 -11.84 -5.50 -9.43
C GLU A 144 -12.66 -6.77 -9.66
N GLU A 145 -12.05 -7.82 -10.22
CA GLU A 145 -12.70 -9.13 -10.39
C GLU A 145 -13.12 -9.71 -9.03
N PHE A 146 -12.23 -9.66 -8.03
CA PHE A 146 -12.56 -10.07 -6.66
C PHE A 146 -13.73 -9.24 -6.10
N LEU A 147 -13.72 -7.93 -6.29
CA LEU A 147 -14.81 -7.05 -5.88
C LEU A 147 -16.13 -7.37 -6.56
N THR A 148 -16.14 -7.76 -7.81
CA THR A 148 -17.37 -8.07 -8.53
C THR A 148 -17.91 -9.45 -8.16
N SER A 149 -17.06 -10.44 -8.09
CA SER A 149 -17.41 -11.85 -7.90
C SER A 149 -17.70 -12.23 -6.45
N GLN A 150 -17.05 -11.59 -5.45
CA GLN A 150 -17.10 -12.06 -4.08
C GLN A 150 -18.01 -11.22 -3.16
N ARG A 151 -18.52 -11.87 -2.09
CA ARG A 151 -19.28 -11.25 -1.00
C ARG A 151 -18.47 -11.30 0.29
N PHE A 152 -18.17 -10.13 0.86
CA PHE A 152 -17.40 -10.03 2.10
C PHE A 152 -17.70 -8.71 2.83
N PRO A 153 -17.47 -8.63 4.16
CA PRO A 153 -17.63 -7.39 4.91
C PRO A 153 -16.64 -6.32 4.45
N GLY A 154 -17.10 -5.08 4.34
CA GLY A 154 -16.23 -3.96 3.94
C GLY A 154 -16.05 -3.77 2.44
N LYS A 155 -16.77 -4.52 1.58
CA LYS A 155 -16.70 -4.42 0.11
C LYS A 155 -16.83 -2.98 -0.41
N ALA A 156 -17.67 -2.14 0.22
CA ALA A 156 -17.82 -0.74 -0.18
C ALA A 156 -16.54 0.07 0.06
N LYS A 157 -15.83 -0.18 1.17
CA LYS A 157 -14.52 0.44 1.43
C LYS A 157 -13.46 0.01 0.40
N CYS A 158 -13.43 -1.28 0.05
CA CYS A 158 -12.54 -1.77 -1.00
C CYS A 158 -12.83 -1.10 -2.34
N ARG A 159 -14.11 -0.93 -2.71
CA ARG A 159 -14.47 -0.21 -3.94
C ARG A 159 -14.02 1.24 -3.92
N ALA A 160 -14.15 1.93 -2.79
CA ALA A 160 -13.64 3.29 -2.64
C ALA A 160 -12.10 3.32 -2.68
N SER A 161 -11.44 2.39 -2.02
CA SER A 161 -9.99 2.24 -2.04
C SER A 161 -9.46 2.00 -3.47
N LEU A 162 -10.05 1.06 -4.20
CA LEU A 162 -9.61 0.75 -5.57
C LEU A 162 -9.76 1.95 -6.53
N ALA A 163 -10.76 2.80 -6.33
CA ALA A 163 -10.91 4.03 -7.09
C ALA A 163 -9.77 5.06 -6.82
N LEU A 164 -9.05 4.92 -5.72
CA LEU A 164 -7.92 5.77 -5.34
C LEU A 164 -6.55 5.17 -5.69
N VAL A 165 -6.52 3.90 -6.09
CA VAL A 165 -5.29 3.22 -6.51
C VAL A 165 -4.68 3.92 -7.71
N VAL A 166 -3.36 4.10 -7.67
CA VAL A 166 -2.52 4.54 -8.79
C VAL A 166 -1.29 3.66 -8.80
N THR A 167 -1.00 3.06 -9.94
CA THR A 167 0.21 2.26 -10.11
C THR A 167 1.45 3.14 -10.23
N GLY A 168 2.59 2.63 -9.77
CA GLY A 168 3.89 3.30 -9.93
C GLY A 168 4.49 3.87 -8.65
N SER A 169 3.77 3.92 -7.52
CA SER A 169 4.36 4.25 -6.21
C SER A 169 5.40 3.21 -5.80
N ASP A 170 6.59 3.63 -5.40
CA ASP A 170 7.67 2.75 -4.97
C ASP A 170 7.62 2.41 -3.47
N SER A 171 6.81 3.13 -2.70
CA SER A 171 6.66 2.90 -1.25
C SER A 171 5.26 3.25 -0.73
N PRO A 172 4.84 2.67 0.42
CA PRO A 172 3.60 3.09 1.09
C PRO A 172 3.60 4.57 1.51
N LYS A 173 4.76 5.15 1.78
CA LYS A 173 4.87 6.56 2.17
C LYS A 173 4.59 7.52 1.01
N GLU A 174 4.97 7.16 -0.21
CA GLU A 174 4.59 7.90 -1.41
C GLU A 174 3.08 7.82 -1.64
N THR A 175 2.46 6.65 -1.44
CA THR A 175 0.99 6.50 -1.46
C THR A 175 0.34 7.40 -0.42
N GLN A 176 0.82 7.42 0.83
CA GLN A 176 0.32 8.29 1.91
C GLN A 176 0.45 9.78 1.54
N LEU A 177 1.60 10.19 1.01
CA LEU A 177 1.86 11.55 0.55
C LEU A 177 0.86 11.96 -0.53
N ARG A 178 0.72 11.16 -1.58
CA ARG A 178 -0.20 11.40 -2.68
C ARG A 178 -1.65 11.52 -2.20
N LEU A 179 -2.11 10.56 -1.39
CA LEU A 179 -3.48 10.58 -0.84
C LEU A 179 -3.70 11.80 0.08
N CYS A 180 -2.71 12.15 0.89
CA CYS A 180 -2.75 13.36 1.70
C CYS A 180 -3.03 14.59 0.82
N LEU A 181 -2.24 14.81 -0.23
CA LEU A 181 -2.41 15.96 -1.13
C LEU A 181 -3.76 15.91 -1.87
N TYR A 182 -4.17 14.75 -2.36
CA TYR A 182 -5.45 14.57 -3.03
C TYR A 182 -6.63 14.92 -2.11
N SER A 183 -6.55 14.60 -0.81
CA SER A 183 -7.60 14.94 0.15
C SER A 183 -7.79 16.44 0.34
N TYR A 184 -6.83 17.26 -0.05
CA TYR A 184 -6.92 18.73 -0.05
C TYR A 184 -7.17 19.33 -1.43
N GLY A 185 -7.50 18.49 -2.43
CA GLY A 185 -7.77 18.93 -3.80
C GLY A 185 -6.54 19.20 -4.64
N LEU A 186 -5.38 18.72 -4.21
CA LEU A 186 -4.10 18.81 -4.93
C LEU A 186 -3.85 17.47 -5.66
N ASP A 187 -4.49 17.26 -6.82
CA ASP A 187 -4.59 15.96 -7.48
C ASP A 187 -3.87 15.87 -8.85
N ARG A 188 -3.21 16.94 -9.29
CA ARG A 188 -2.52 17.00 -10.59
C ARG A 188 -1.04 16.67 -10.46
N PHE A 189 -0.72 15.48 -9.92
CA PHE A 189 0.65 15.01 -9.84
C PHE A 189 0.80 13.69 -10.61
N GLU A 190 1.87 13.61 -11.41
CA GLU A 190 2.35 12.34 -11.94
C GLU A 190 3.17 11.62 -10.88
N VAL A 191 2.90 10.31 -10.74
CA VAL A 191 3.54 9.45 -9.74
C VAL A 191 4.80 8.85 -10.35
N ASN A 192 5.88 8.83 -9.59
CA ASN A 192 7.18 8.30 -9.96
C ASN A 192 7.64 8.81 -11.35
N TYR A 193 7.54 10.14 -11.50
CA TYR A 193 7.81 10.81 -12.76
C TYR A 193 9.29 10.74 -13.13
N ARG A 194 9.56 10.15 -14.28
CA ARG A 194 10.90 10.14 -14.87
C ARG A 194 11.17 11.43 -15.59
N VAL A 195 12.13 12.21 -15.11
CA VAL A 195 12.52 13.47 -15.73
C VAL A 195 13.24 13.18 -17.06
N PRO A 196 12.73 13.66 -18.20
CA PRO A 196 13.32 13.36 -19.50
C PRO A 196 14.68 14.06 -19.69
N ASP A 197 15.47 13.49 -20.60
CA ASP A 197 16.75 14.07 -21.09
C ASP A 197 17.83 14.28 -20.02
N ILE A 198 17.75 13.55 -18.91
CA ILE A 198 18.66 13.70 -17.80
C ILE A 198 18.97 12.34 -17.15
N LEU A 199 20.23 12.10 -16.92
CA LEU A 199 20.70 10.93 -16.20
C LEU A 199 21.48 11.35 -14.94
N SER A 200 21.42 10.53 -13.93
CA SER A 200 22.31 10.66 -12.77
C SER A 200 23.77 10.41 -13.16
N ASP A 201 24.71 10.81 -12.33
CA ASP A 201 26.15 10.56 -12.57
C ASP A 201 26.52 9.08 -12.77
N GLN A 202 25.61 8.17 -12.42
CA GLN A 202 25.75 6.72 -12.62
C GLN A 202 25.02 6.20 -13.86
N GLY A 203 24.47 7.10 -14.68
CA GLY A 203 23.71 6.77 -15.89
C GLY A 203 22.31 6.25 -15.66
N GLY A 204 21.79 6.31 -14.42
CA GLY A 204 20.40 5.96 -14.11
C GLY A 204 19.44 7.13 -14.30
N ASP A 205 18.17 6.83 -14.51
CA ASP A 205 17.12 7.83 -14.62
C ASP A 205 16.94 8.62 -13.32
N ILE A 206 16.58 9.88 -13.46
CA ILE A 206 16.16 10.72 -12.33
C ILE A 206 14.65 10.71 -12.25
N THR A 207 14.13 10.23 -11.13
CA THR A 207 12.69 10.15 -10.85
C THR A 207 12.30 11.08 -9.70
N LEU A 208 11.05 11.55 -9.72
CA LEU A 208 10.42 12.31 -8.66
C LEU A 208 9.20 11.55 -8.17
N ASP A 209 9.02 11.37 -6.86
CA ASP A 209 7.91 10.61 -6.29
C ASP A 209 6.56 11.16 -6.75
N LEU A 210 6.41 12.49 -6.74
CA LEU A 210 5.28 13.20 -7.32
C LEU A 210 5.79 14.42 -8.11
N ALA A 211 5.24 14.66 -9.31
CA ALA A 211 5.61 15.80 -10.15
C ALA A 211 4.39 16.54 -10.68
N ASP A 212 4.37 17.84 -10.51
CA ASP A 212 3.56 18.76 -11.31
C ASP A 212 4.41 19.21 -12.50
N CYS A 213 4.22 18.56 -13.64
CA CYS A 213 5.08 18.76 -14.82
C CYS A 213 4.87 20.13 -15.47
N GLU A 214 3.66 20.69 -15.40
CA GLU A 214 3.34 22.02 -15.96
C GLU A 214 4.06 23.13 -15.18
N LEU A 215 4.05 23.01 -13.85
CA LEU A 215 4.65 23.99 -12.95
C LEU A 215 6.10 23.67 -12.58
N LYS A 216 6.63 22.55 -13.02
CA LYS A 216 7.94 22.02 -12.64
C LYS A 216 8.15 22.00 -11.11
N ILE A 217 7.20 21.39 -10.40
CA ILE A 217 7.29 21.14 -8.96
C ILE A 217 7.46 19.65 -8.74
N GLY A 218 8.59 19.27 -8.15
CA GLY A 218 8.85 17.91 -7.69
C GLY A 218 8.64 17.81 -6.18
N ILE A 219 7.99 16.74 -5.72
CA ILE A 219 7.82 16.44 -4.31
C ILE A 219 8.46 15.09 -4.06
N GLU A 220 9.34 15.01 -3.07
CA GLU A 220 10.07 13.81 -2.71
C GLU A 220 9.89 13.47 -1.22
N TYR A 221 9.61 12.23 -0.94
CA TYR A 221 9.54 11.71 0.42
C TYR A 221 10.94 11.34 0.92
N ALA A 222 11.44 12.08 1.89
CA ALA A 222 12.72 11.79 2.55
C ALA A 222 12.52 10.75 3.65
N GLY A 223 12.82 9.49 3.39
CA GLY A 223 12.83 8.42 4.40
C GLY A 223 13.96 8.58 5.42
N ASP A 224 13.72 8.18 6.67
CA ASP A 224 14.70 8.30 7.76
C ASP A 224 15.97 7.47 7.54
N GLN A 225 15.91 6.42 6.71
CA GLN A 225 17.05 5.53 6.46
C GLN A 225 18.19 6.18 5.66
N HIS A 226 17.92 7.26 4.91
CA HIS A 226 18.90 7.91 4.03
C HIS A 226 19.85 8.89 4.74
N ARG A 227 19.61 9.19 6.04
CA ARG A 227 20.40 10.18 6.78
C ARG A 227 21.79 9.69 7.20
N THR A 228 22.06 8.40 7.15
CA THR A 228 23.31 7.82 7.72
C THR A 228 24.41 7.59 6.71
N GLU A 229 24.15 7.64 5.41
CA GLU A 229 25.16 7.41 4.38
C GLU A 229 25.59 8.70 3.67
N GLN A 230 26.81 9.15 3.94
CA GLN A 230 27.39 10.34 3.33
C GLN A 230 27.43 10.29 1.78
N ARG A 231 27.52 9.10 1.20
CA ARG A 231 27.49 8.91 -0.26
C ARG A 231 26.09 9.17 -0.83
N GLN A 232 25.06 8.70 -0.15
CA GLN A 232 23.67 8.91 -0.56
C GLN A 232 23.30 10.41 -0.49
N TRP A 233 23.64 11.07 0.62
CA TRP A 233 23.43 12.51 0.77
C TRP A 233 24.07 13.35 -0.37
N ARG A 234 25.30 13.00 -0.78
CA ARG A 234 25.95 13.70 -1.91
C ARG A 234 25.21 13.50 -3.22
N ARG A 235 24.71 12.29 -3.49
CA ARG A 235 23.91 12.01 -4.69
C ARG A 235 22.62 12.79 -4.71
N ASP A 236 21.91 12.83 -3.57
CA ASP A 236 20.66 13.58 -3.44
C ASP A 236 20.88 15.08 -3.66
N LEU A 237 21.98 15.61 -3.14
CA LEU A 237 22.36 17.01 -3.36
C LEU A 237 22.69 17.30 -4.83
N GLN A 238 23.37 16.40 -5.51
CA GLN A 238 23.66 16.54 -6.95
C GLN A 238 22.39 16.46 -7.78
N LYS A 239 21.53 15.48 -7.49
CA LYS A 239 20.19 15.35 -8.11
C LYS A 239 19.38 16.66 -7.97
N HIS A 240 19.34 17.22 -6.76
CA HIS A 240 18.60 18.47 -6.53
C HIS A 240 19.16 19.63 -7.32
N ARG A 241 20.49 19.85 -7.28
CA ARG A 241 21.13 20.94 -8.06
C ARG A 241 20.84 20.82 -9.55
N LEU A 242 20.86 19.61 -10.08
CA LEU A 242 20.59 19.35 -11.48
C LEU A 242 19.15 19.67 -11.83
N LEU A 243 18.19 19.21 -11.02
CA LEU A 243 16.76 19.51 -11.18
C LEU A 243 16.49 21.03 -11.06
N GLU A 244 17.11 21.71 -10.10
CA GLU A 244 17.01 23.17 -9.94
C GLU A 244 17.55 23.93 -11.17
N SER A 245 18.68 23.48 -11.75
CA SER A 245 19.23 24.07 -12.98
C SER A 245 18.30 23.94 -14.18
N MET A 246 17.40 22.94 -14.19
CA MET A 246 16.35 22.75 -15.18
C MET A 246 15.06 23.51 -14.86
N GLY A 247 15.07 24.27 -13.79
CA GLY A 247 13.94 25.07 -13.32
C GLY A 247 12.93 24.32 -12.45
N TRP A 248 13.23 23.11 -12.00
CA TRP A 248 12.38 22.42 -11.04
C TRP A 248 12.47 23.04 -9.64
N MET A 249 11.36 23.12 -8.94
CA MET A 249 11.28 23.40 -7.51
C MET A 249 11.09 22.07 -6.78
N ILE A 250 12.06 21.65 -5.97
CA ILE A 250 11.99 20.39 -5.25
C ILE A 250 11.56 20.63 -3.81
N LEU A 251 10.49 19.97 -3.38
CA LEU A 251 9.92 20.03 -2.04
C LEU A 251 10.09 18.69 -1.35
N GLN A 252 10.90 18.67 -0.32
CA GLN A 252 11.08 17.46 0.52
C GLN A 252 9.95 17.35 1.54
N VAL A 253 9.46 16.12 1.71
CA VAL A 253 8.44 15.73 2.68
C VAL A 253 9.00 14.61 3.56
N THR A 254 8.76 14.71 4.86
CA THR A 254 9.22 13.74 5.85
C THR A 254 8.04 13.04 6.54
N GLN A 255 8.33 12.04 7.34
CA GLN A 255 7.31 11.40 8.17
C GLN A 255 6.59 12.39 9.12
N LEU A 256 7.29 13.42 9.59
CA LEU A 256 6.68 14.44 10.46
C LEU A 256 5.58 15.22 9.75
N ASP A 257 5.72 15.48 8.45
CA ASP A 257 4.70 16.19 7.66
C ASP A 257 3.39 15.37 7.54
N LEU A 258 3.48 14.04 7.62
CA LEU A 258 2.34 13.12 7.52
C LEU A 258 1.81 12.64 8.88
N ALA A 259 2.47 12.94 10.00
CA ALA A 259 2.25 12.31 11.29
C ALA A 259 0.85 12.58 11.90
N ASN A 260 0.28 13.74 11.65
CA ASN A 260 -1.01 14.15 12.25
C ASN A 260 -1.79 15.10 11.30
N PRO A 261 -3.09 15.32 11.54
CA PRO A 261 -3.92 16.17 10.68
C PRO A 261 -3.40 17.60 10.50
N ILE A 262 -2.86 18.21 11.56
CA ILE A 262 -2.33 19.59 11.52
C ILE A 262 -1.12 19.66 10.60
N ASN A 263 -0.21 18.69 10.69
CA ASN A 263 0.98 18.66 9.84
C ASN A 263 0.61 18.39 8.37
N ARG A 264 -0.37 17.52 8.13
CA ARG A 264 -0.89 17.24 6.78
C ARG A 264 -1.50 18.48 6.14
N GLU A 265 -2.28 19.25 6.88
CA GLU A 265 -2.83 20.53 6.42
C GLU A 265 -1.72 21.53 6.11
N ARG A 266 -0.72 21.68 6.99
CA ARG A 266 0.45 22.53 6.74
C ARG A 266 1.23 22.10 5.50
N LEU A 267 1.40 20.80 5.29
CA LEU A 267 2.01 20.27 4.09
C LEU A 267 1.21 20.68 2.85
N ALA A 268 -0.12 20.46 2.87
CA ALA A 268 -0.99 20.85 1.76
C ALA A 268 -0.92 22.35 1.46
N MET A 269 -0.92 23.20 2.50
CA MET A 269 -0.75 24.65 2.35
C MET A 269 0.61 25.01 1.74
N ARG A 270 1.69 24.35 2.14
CA ARG A 270 3.03 24.57 1.60
C ARG A 270 3.08 24.23 0.10
N ILE A 271 2.51 23.09 -0.30
CA ILE A 271 2.46 22.68 -1.70
C ILE A 271 1.55 23.60 -2.52
N ALA A 272 0.36 23.96 -2.01
CA ALA A 272 -0.54 24.90 -2.65
C ALA A 272 0.13 26.27 -2.86
N SER A 273 0.89 26.76 -1.88
CA SER A 273 1.64 28.03 -1.98
C SER A 273 2.72 27.95 -3.07
N ALA A 274 3.45 26.86 -3.15
CA ALA A 274 4.45 26.64 -4.20
C ALA A 274 3.81 26.64 -5.60
N ARG A 275 2.65 25.99 -5.75
CA ARG A 275 1.88 26.00 -7.01
C ARG A 275 1.38 27.40 -7.36
N ALA A 276 0.82 28.13 -6.38
CA ALA A 276 0.36 29.51 -6.58
C ALA A 276 1.49 30.42 -7.04
N GLN A 277 2.66 30.33 -6.40
CA GLN A 277 3.86 31.09 -6.78
C GLN A 277 4.29 30.81 -8.22
N ARG A 278 4.28 29.54 -8.63
CA ARG A 278 4.67 29.13 -10.00
C ARG A 278 3.62 29.50 -11.05
N ALA A 279 2.34 29.37 -10.71
CA ALA A 279 1.23 29.67 -11.61
C ALA A 279 0.96 31.18 -11.74
N GLY A 280 1.49 32.02 -10.84
CA GLY A 280 1.26 33.47 -10.86
C GLY A 280 -0.15 33.89 -10.42
N HIS A 281 -0.93 33.00 -9.77
CA HIS A 281 -2.26 33.32 -9.26
C HIS A 281 -2.59 32.49 -8.02
N PRO A 282 -3.51 32.95 -7.14
CA PRO A 282 -3.86 32.23 -5.93
C PRO A 282 -4.41 30.85 -6.24
N LEU A 283 -3.94 29.87 -5.49
CA LEU A 283 -4.47 28.51 -5.53
C LEU A 283 -5.48 28.35 -4.41
N MET A 284 -6.67 27.88 -4.73
CA MET A 284 -7.65 27.52 -3.70
C MET A 284 -7.35 26.15 -3.16
N LEU A 285 -7.06 26.07 -1.86
CA LEU A 285 -6.95 24.81 -1.15
C LEU A 285 -8.32 24.39 -0.64
N SER A 286 -8.72 23.16 -0.89
CA SER A 286 -9.96 22.59 -0.32
C SER A 286 -9.77 22.30 1.18
N THR A 287 -10.86 22.39 1.94
CA THR A 287 -10.91 21.65 3.22
C THR A 287 -10.75 20.16 2.94
N GLN A 288 -10.28 19.40 3.93
CA GLN A 288 -10.03 17.97 3.73
C GLN A 288 -11.30 17.25 3.23
N ILE A 289 -11.17 16.64 2.05
CA ILE A 289 -12.24 15.90 1.38
C ILE A 289 -12.28 14.49 1.98
N PRO A 290 -13.44 13.99 2.45
CA PRO A 290 -13.59 12.60 2.89
C PRO A 290 -13.21 11.61 1.79
N TRP A 291 -12.63 10.48 2.17
CA TRP A 291 -12.13 9.47 1.24
C TRP A 291 -13.21 8.93 0.28
N GLU A 292 -14.42 8.76 0.80
CA GLU A 292 -15.59 8.31 0.01
C GLU A 292 -15.92 9.31 -1.10
N MET A 293 -15.91 10.59 -0.79
CA MET A 293 -16.18 11.67 -1.78
C MET A 293 -15.04 11.76 -2.80
N LEU A 294 -13.79 11.61 -2.36
CA LEU A 294 -12.64 11.62 -3.26
C LEU A 294 -12.70 10.44 -4.23
N ALA A 295 -13.03 9.25 -3.74
CA ALA A 295 -13.22 8.06 -4.56
C ALA A 295 -14.35 8.21 -5.58
N ASP A 296 -15.46 8.85 -5.22
CA ASP A 296 -16.56 9.12 -6.14
C ASP A 296 -16.18 10.11 -7.24
N ARG A 297 -15.47 11.20 -6.90
CA ARG A 297 -14.95 12.16 -7.88
C ARG A 297 -14.06 11.49 -8.94
N ARG A 298 -13.12 10.65 -8.51
CA ARG A 298 -12.23 9.92 -9.43
C ARG A 298 -12.98 8.96 -10.35
N ARG A 299 -13.96 8.23 -9.83
CA ARG A 299 -14.81 7.34 -10.65
C ARG A 299 -15.58 8.09 -11.74
N HIS A 300 -15.99 9.33 -11.48
CA HIS A 300 -16.67 10.17 -12.46
C HIS A 300 -15.72 10.82 -13.46
N SER A 301 -14.46 11.05 -13.09
CA SER A 301 -13.43 11.61 -13.99
C SER A 301 -12.87 10.58 -14.97
N LEU A 302 -13.05 9.28 -14.69
CA LEU A 302 -12.60 8.17 -15.54
C LEU A 302 -13.69 7.66 -16.51
N ARG A 303 -14.91 8.23 -16.46
CA ARG A 303 -16.01 8.01 -17.40
C ARG A 303 -16.13 9.13 -18.40
#